data_5fa71eb833741dcff514597e9c6b9ba2
#
_entry.id   5fa71eb833741dcff514597e9c6b9ba2
#
_cell.length_a   1.000
_cell.length_b   1.000
_cell.length_c   1.000
_cell.angle_alpha   90.00
_cell.angle_beta   90.00
_cell.angle_gamma   90.00
#
_symmetry.space_group_name_H-M   'P 1'
#
loop_
_entity.id
_entity.type
_entity.pdbx_description
1 polymer ?
#
loop_
_entity_poly.entity_id
_entity_poly.type
_entity_poly.pdbx_seq_one_letter_code
_entity_poly.pdbx_strand_id
1 'polypeptide(L)'
;MPGLADLASLPALVTAVAFAAAATLVSFGFGLSTLDRWIGRRRDHELAWTVALFLFAAASFALWAGVATGWTGPIFRLFYLCGAILNVVTLAFGTLLLLVGSTRVRPWTWVLVALGGFACGVVLAAPLETAVPSEGLPTGRELFGPLPRVLASVASIGGAAVLVGGAVWTVVRLGRRGRDRTAGDTRLMWANLAIAVGVVILGLGGAAFEEPTPFAATTCLGITVVFAGFLLTNPRIAAAPSRSP
;
A
#
# COMPACT_ATOMS: atom_id res chain seq x y z
N MET A 1 -39.70 0.49 5.53
CA MET A 1 -39.48 -0.27 4.29
C MET A 1 -38.29 0.39 3.59
N PRO A 2 -37.23 -0.33 3.23
CA PRO A 2 -36.16 0.26 2.45
C PRO A 2 -36.73 0.80 1.13
N GLY A 3 -36.30 2.01 0.75
CA GLY A 3 -36.74 2.65 -0.47
C GLY A 3 -36.17 1.97 -1.71
N LEU A 4 -36.78 2.17 -2.89
CA LEU A 4 -36.26 1.64 -4.16
C LEU A 4 -34.83 2.12 -4.45
N ALA A 5 -34.43 3.28 -3.92
CA ALA A 5 -33.04 3.80 -4.00
C ALA A 5 -32.06 2.93 -3.19
N ASP A 6 -32.46 2.41 -2.01
CA ASP A 6 -31.63 1.52 -1.21
C ASP A 6 -31.36 0.18 -1.91
N LEU A 7 -32.36 -0.36 -2.62
CA LEU A 7 -32.22 -1.61 -3.38
C LEU A 7 -31.28 -1.46 -4.58
N ALA A 8 -31.23 -0.28 -5.20
CA ALA A 8 -30.37 0.00 -6.35
C ALA A 8 -28.88 0.17 -5.92
N SER A 9 -28.60 0.62 -4.68
CA SER A 9 -27.25 0.80 -4.15
C SER A 9 -26.62 -0.49 -3.61
N LEU A 10 -27.42 -1.51 -3.26
CA LEU A 10 -26.95 -2.78 -2.68
C LEU A 10 -25.86 -3.49 -3.51
N PRO A 11 -25.98 -3.64 -4.86
CA PRO A 11 -24.93 -4.32 -5.64
C PRO A 11 -23.58 -3.58 -5.58
N ALA A 12 -23.60 -2.24 -5.62
CA ALA A 12 -22.39 -1.44 -5.52
C ALA A 12 -21.72 -1.57 -4.15
N LEU A 13 -22.53 -1.53 -3.08
CA LEU A 13 -22.03 -1.72 -1.71
C LEU A 13 -21.41 -3.11 -1.52
N VAL A 14 -22.09 -4.17 -1.93
CA VAL A 14 -21.56 -5.56 -1.85
C VAL A 14 -20.26 -5.69 -2.62
N THR A 15 -20.18 -5.06 -3.80
CA THR A 15 -18.97 -5.06 -4.63
C THR A 15 -17.81 -4.33 -3.94
N ALA A 16 -18.07 -3.16 -3.33
CA ALA A 16 -17.04 -2.41 -2.58
C ALA A 16 -16.53 -3.21 -1.37
N VAL A 17 -17.44 -3.81 -0.60
CA VAL A 17 -17.10 -4.67 0.55
C VAL A 17 -16.25 -5.86 0.11
N ALA A 18 -16.61 -6.52 -1.01
CA ALA A 18 -15.85 -7.66 -1.55
C ALA A 18 -14.42 -7.26 -1.96
N PHE A 19 -14.26 -6.13 -2.68
CA PHE A 19 -12.93 -5.64 -3.08
C PHE A 19 -12.09 -5.22 -1.86
N ALA A 20 -12.66 -4.55 -0.88
CA ALA A 20 -11.96 -4.16 0.33
C ALA A 20 -11.50 -5.37 1.16
N ALA A 21 -12.37 -6.40 1.28
CA ALA A 21 -12.02 -7.68 1.90
C ALA A 21 -10.88 -8.38 1.14
N ALA A 22 -10.98 -8.45 -0.19
CA ALA A 22 -9.94 -9.04 -1.03
C ALA A 22 -8.59 -8.29 -0.88
N ALA A 23 -8.60 -6.95 -0.89
CA ALA A 23 -7.40 -6.14 -0.66
C ALA A 23 -6.79 -6.42 0.71
N THR A 24 -7.61 -6.58 1.76
CA THR A 24 -7.15 -6.95 3.10
C THR A 24 -6.45 -8.31 3.10
N LEU A 25 -7.07 -9.32 2.51
CA LEU A 25 -6.52 -10.69 2.48
C LEU A 25 -5.23 -10.77 1.64
N VAL A 26 -5.21 -10.13 0.47
CA VAL A 26 -4.02 -10.08 -0.39
C VAL A 26 -2.86 -9.39 0.32
N SER A 27 -3.10 -8.23 0.92
CA SER A 27 -2.04 -7.49 1.62
C SER A 27 -1.56 -8.20 2.88
N PHE A 28 -2.45 -8.85 3.61
CA PHE A 28 -2.09 -9.67 4.77
C PHE A 28 -1.26 -10.90 4.34
N GLY A 29 -1.69 -11.65 3.34
CA GLY A 29 -0.94 -12.78 2.77
C GLY A 29 0.41 -12.36 2.21
N PHE A 30 0.48 -11.19 1.57
CA PHE A 30 1.73 -10.61 1.11
C PHE A 30 2.65 -10.24 2.29
N GLY A 31 2.09 -9.64 3.36
CA GLY A 31 2.81 -9.36 4.60
C GLY A 31 3.41 -10.63 5.22
N LEU A 32 2.64 -11.71 5.31
CA LEU A 32 3.13 -13.01 5.79
C LEU A 32 4.25 -13.57 4.91
N SER A 33 4.13 -13.46 3.59
CA SER A 33 5.17 -13.90 2.65
C SER A 33 6.50 -13.14 2.82
N THR A 34 6.43 -11.82 3.06
CA THR A 34 7.62 -11.01 3.35
C THR A 34 8.19 -11.29 4.73
N LEU A 35 7.34 -11.56 5.71
CA LEU A 35 7.73 -11.95 7.07
C LEU A 35 8.52 -13.27 7.07
N ASP A 36 8.04 -14.30 6.35
CA ASP A 36 8.72 -15.58 6.19
C ASP A 36 10.11 -15.39 5.59
N ARG A 37 10.23 -14.55 4.57
CA ARG A 37 11.52 -14.21 3.97
C ARG A 37 12.44 -13.49 4.95
N TRP A 38 11.93 -12.55 5.73
CA TRP A 38 12.70 -11.87 6.76
C TRP A 38 13.18 -12.83 7.85
N ILE A 39 12.33 -13.73 8.32
CA ILE A 39 12.70 -14.76 9.32
C ILE A 39 13.86 -15.62 8.79
N GLY A 40 13.80 -16.03 7.53
CA GLY A 40 14.81 -16.88 6.91
C GLY A 40 16.11 -16.17 6.54
N ARG A 41 16.06 -14.87 6.20
CA ARG A 41 17.21 -14.13 5.63
C ARG A 41 17.69 -12.95 6.46
N ARG A 42 16.91 -12.48 7.43
CA ARG A 42 17.20 -11.35 8.33
C ARG A 42 17.63 -10.07 7.63
N ARG A 43 17.03 -9.76 6.47
CA ARG A 43 17.33 -8.55 5.70
C ARG A 43 16.43 -7.40 6.14
N ASP A 44 17.01 -6.25 6.49
CA ASP A 44 16.30 -5.09 7.06
C ASP A 44 15.17 -4.57 6.16
N HIS A 45 15.35 -4.56 4.83
CA HIS A 45 14.31 -4.13 3.89
C HIS A 45 13.09 -5.07 3.87
N GLU A 46 13.27 -6.38 4.10
CA GLU A 46 12.16 -7.33 4.17
C GLU A 46 11.31 -7.09 5.43
N LEU A 47 11.93 -6.71 6.55
CA LEU A 47 11.21 -6.30 7.75
C LEU A 47 10.41 -5.01 7.53
N ALA A 48 11.02 -3.98 6.94
CA ALA A 48 10.33 -2.72 6.65
C ALA A 48 9.13 -2.95 5.73
N TRP A 49 9.27 -3.77 4.68
CA TRP A 49 8.16 -4.13 3.80
C TRP A 49 7.08 -4.94 4.51
N THR A 50 7.46 -5.86 5.40
CA THR A 50 6.50 -6.61 6.21
C THR A 50 5.63 -5.68 7.05
N VAL A 51 6.25 -4.72 7.75
CA VAL A 51 5.53 -3.73 8.55
C VAL A 51 4.61 -2.88 7.67
N ALA A 52 5.11 -2.39 6.53
CA ALA A 52 4.31 -1.60 5.60
C ALA A 52 3.08 -2.36 5.09
N LEU A 53 3.22 -3.63 4.75
CA LEU A 53 2.13 -4.47 4.25
C LEU A 53 1.08 -4.78 5.32
N PHE A 54 1.48 -4.98 6.58
CA PHE A 54 0.52 -5.11 7.67
C PHE A 54 -0.20 -3.79 7.97
N LEU A 55 0.47 -2.64 7.84
CA LEU A 55 -0.18 -1.33 7.92
C LEU A 55 -1.20 -1.16 6.77
N PHE A 56 -0.84 -1.58 5.55
CA PHE A 56 -1.76 -1.55 4.42
C PHE A 56 -2.95 -2.50 4.63
N ALA A 57 -2.72 -3.70 5.18
CA ALA A 57 -3.79 -4.63 5.53
C ALA A 57 -4.73 -4.04 6.59
N ALA A 58 -4.19 -3.35 7.60
CA ALA A 58 -4.99 -2.64 8.61
C ALA A 58 -5.82 -1.50 7.99
N ALA A 59 -5.26 -0.74 7.05
CA ALA A 59 -5.99 0.30 6.31
C ALA A 59 -7.11 -0.30 5.44
N SER A 60 -6.82 -1.38 4.71
CA SER A 60 -7.80 -2.07 3.88
C SER A 60 -8.91 -2.72 4.71
N PHE A 61 -8.57 -3.25 5.89
CA PHE A 61 -9.55 -3.74 6.86
C PHE A 61 -10.43 -2.61 7.40
N ALA A 62 -9.85 -1.45 7.71
CA ALA A 62 -10.62 -0.28 8.12
C ALA A 62 -11.55 0.23 7.01
N LEU A 63 -11.10 0.19 5.74
CA LEU A 63 -11.95 0.46 4.58
C LEU A 63 -13.12 -0.54 4.51
N TRP A 64 -12.83 -1.83 4.63
CA TRP A 64 -13.86 -2.88 4.66
C TRP A 64 -14.87 -2.64 5.79
N ALA A 65 -14.39 -2.40 7.01
CA ALA A 65 -15.25 -2.14 8.17
C ALA A 65 -16.10 -0.89 7.98
N GLY A 66 -15.51 0.22 7.51
CA GLY A 66 -16.22 1.47 7.26
C GLY A 66 -17.31 1.34 6.21
N VAL A 67 -17.04 0.60 5.12
CA VAL A 67 -18.03 0.39 4.05
C VAL A 67 -19.12 -0.62 4.48
N ALA A 68 -18.76 -1.65 5.24
CA ALA A 68 -19.68 -2.72 5.63
C ALA A 68 -20.58 -2.35 6.83
N THR A 69 -20.05 -1.58 7.80
CA THR A 69 -20.75 -1.31 9.09
C THR A 69 -21.01 0.18 9.34
N GLY A 70 -20.60 1.04 8.42
CA GLY A 70 -20.63 2.49 8.57
C GLY A 70 -19.33 3.05 9.17
N TRP A 71 -19.00 4.27 8.76
CA TRP A 71 -17.79 4.94 9.20
C TRP A 71 -17.95 5.54 10.60
N THR A 72 -16.91 5.36 11.41
CA THR A 72 -16.78 5.98 12.74
C THR A 72 -15.45 6.71 12.83
N GLY A 73 -15.31 7.65 13.78
CA GLY A 73 -14.06 8.37 13.97
C GLY A 73 -12.82 7.46 14.12
N PRO A 74 -12.85 6.42 14.97
CA PRO A 74 -11.73 5.47 15.08
C PRO A 74 -11.41 4.71 13.81
N ILE A 75 -12.42 4.21 13.09
CA ILE A 75 -12.24 3.48 11.81
C ILE A 75 -11.59 4.40 10.77
N PHE A 76 -12.09 5.64 10.64
CA PHE A 76 -11.52 6.62 9.72
C PHE A 76 -10.08 6.99 10.07
N ARG A 77 -9.77 7.20 11.35
CA ARG A 77 -8.39 7.50 11.79
C ARG A 77 -7.44 6.35 11.48
N LEU A 78 -7.85 5.10 11.72
CA LEU A 78 -7.07 3.91 11.38
C LEU A 78 -6.83 3.83 9.87
N PHE A 79 -7.88 4.00 9.07
CA PHE A 79 -7.80 4.02 7.61
C PHE A 79 -6.83 5.08 7.11
N TYR A 80 -6.97 6.32 7.60
CA TYR A 80 -6.18 7.46 7.17
C TYR A 80 -4.71 7.34 7.60
N LEU A 81 -4.46 7.02 8.86
CA LEU A 81 -3.12 6.90 9.42
C LEU A 81 -2.33 5.76 8.78
N CYS A 82 -2.91 4.57 8.73
CA CYS A 82 -2.26 3.40 8.17
C CYS A 82 -2.17 3.47 6.64
N GLY A 83 -3.21 3.96 5.96
CA GLY A 83 -3.30 3.99 4.49
C GLY A 83 -2.53 5.14 3.86
N ALA A 84 -2.77 6.37 4.31
CA ALA A 84 -2.22 7.56 3.65
C ALA A 84 -0.84 7.97 4.17
N ILE A 85 -0.43 7.56 5.37
CA ILE A 85 0.80 8.04 6.01
C ILE A 85 1.80 6.91 6.23
N LEU A 86 1.51 5.98 7.14
CA LEU A 86 2.51 5.07 7.66
C LEU A 86 2.99 4.02 6.66
N ASN A 87 2.09 3.38 5.90
CA ASN A 87 2.45 2.30 5.00
C ASN A 87 3.39 2.76 3.88
N VAL A 88 3.06 3.90 3.25
CA VAL A 88 3.78 4.41 2.08
C VAL A 88 5.21 4.81 2.47
N VAL A 89 5.37 5.52 3.58
CA VAL A 89 6.69 5.93 4.10
C VAL A 89 7.52 4.72 4.52
N THR A 90 6.90 3.75 5.19
CA THR A 90 7.60 2.52 5.62
C THR A 90 8.00 1.65 4.44
N LEU A 91 7.15 1.55 3.42
CA LEU A 91 7.45 0.83 2.18
C LEU A 91 8.60 1.51 1.40
N ALA A 92 8.56 2.83 1.30
CA ALA A 92 9.63 3.64 0.70
C ALA A 92 10.94 3.48 1.45
N PHE A 93 10.91 3.48 2.78
CA PHE A 93 12.09 3.23 3.62
C PHE A 93 12.71 1.85 3.35
N GLY A 94 11.89 0.80 3.25
CA GLY A 94 12.35 -0.53 2.83
C GLY A 94 13.03 -0.52 1.46
N THR A 95 12.50 0.26 0.52
CA THR A 95 13.10 0.42 -0.81
C THR A 95 14.45 1.14 -0.74
N LEU A 96 14.58 2.18 0.09
CA LEU A 96 15.86 2.84 0.32
C LEU A 96 16.89 1.89 0.97
N LEU A 97 16.48 1.07 1.95
CA LEU A 97 17.33 0.03 2.54
C LEU A 97 17.85 -0.95 1.48
N LEU A 98 17.02 -1.30 0.49
CA LEU A 98 17.42 -2.17 -0.60
C LEU A 98 18.37 -1.49 -1.61
N LEU A 99 18.07 -0.26 -2.03
CA LEU A 99 18.80 0.41 -3.10
C LEU A 99 20.12 1.06 -2.65
N VAL A 100 20.10 1.70 -1.48
CA VAL A 100 21.25 2.45 -0.93
C VAL A 100 22.10 1.57 -0.02
N GLY A 101 21.50 0.54 0.58
CA GLY A 101 22.13 -0.41 1.49
C GLY A 101 21.85 -0.12 2.96
N SER A 102 21.70 -1.20 3.73
CA SER A 102 21.29 -1.16 5.13
C SER A 102 22.25 -0.35 6.02
N THR A 103 23.55 -0.43 5.77
CA THR A 103 24.55 0.26 6.60
C THR A 103 24.37 1.79 6.61
N ARG A 104 23.99 2.37 5.47
CA ARG A 104 23.78 3.82 5.33
C ARG A 104 22.40 4.28 5.78
N VAL A 105 21.38 3.46 5.56
CA VAL A 105 19.97 3.84 5.77
C VAL A 105 19.47 3.46 7.16
N ARG A 106 19.98 2.38 7.75
CA ARG A 106 19.56 1.90 9.07
C ARG A 106 19.57 2.96 10.20
N PRO A 107 20.53 3.88 10.29
CA PRO A 107 20.49 4.94 11.32
C PRO A 107 19.22 5.81 11.23
N TRP A 108 18.65 5.98 10.03
CA TRP A 108 17.43 6.76 9.80
C TRP A 108 16.15 6.06 10.28
N THR A 109 16.24 4.79 10.73
CA THR A 109 15.11 4.07 11.33
C THR A 109 14.52 4.82 12.51
N TRP A 110 15.36 5.45 13.35
CA TRP A 110 14.88 6.23 14.48
C TRP A 110 14.14 7.49 14.06
N VAL A 111 14.55 8.12 12.96
CA VAL A 111 13.82 9.25 12.36
C VAL A 111 12.47 8.79 11.83
N LEU A 112 12.41 7.64 11.14
CA LEU A 112 11.16 7.05 10.69
C LEU A 112 10.21 6.76 11.87
N VAL A 113 10.71 6.16 12.94
CA VAL A 113 9.92 5.84 14.14
C VAL A 113 9.42 7.12 14.82
N ALA A 114 10.29 8.14 14.96
CA ALA A 114 9.90 9.42 15.55
C ALA A 114 8.84 10.15 14.72
N LEU A 115 9.01 10.20 13.38
CA LEU A 115 8.03 10.81 12.48
C LEU A 115 6.72 10.02 12.44
N GLY A 116 6.80 8.68 12.48
CA GLY A 116 5.62 7.82 12.59
C GLY A 116 4.86 8.04 13.89
N GLY A 117 5.56 8.10 15.02
CA GLY A 117 4.99 8.42 16.33
C GLY A 117 4.36 9.82 16.36
N PHE A 118 5.03 10.82 15.78
CA PHE A 118 4.48 12.17 15.64
C PHE A 118 3.20 12.15 14.79
N ALA A 119 3.18 11.47 13.65
CA ALA A 119 2.01 11.34 12.80
C ALA A 119 0.85 10.64 13.53
N CYS A 120 1.14 9.58 14.31
CA CYS A 120 0.15 8.93 15.16
C CYS A 120 -0.45 9.94 16.17
N GLY A 121 0.38 10.68 16.89
CA GLY A 121 -0.06 11.70 17.84
C GLY A 121 -0.94 12.75 17.17
N VAL A 122 -0.52 13.28 16.03
CA VAL A 122 -1.27 14.30 15.28
C VAL A 122 -2.63 13.76 14.81
N VAL A 123 -2.69 12.60 14.16
CA VAL A 123 -3.94 12.04 13.62
C VAL A 123 -4.90 11.61 14.74
N LEU A 124 -4.39 11.07 15.83
CA LEU A 124 -5.21 10.63 16.95
C LEU A 124 -5.76 11.80 17.78
N ALA A 125 -4.96 12.86 17.97
CA ALA A 125 -5.36 14.04 18.74
C ALA A 125 -6.13 15.09 17.94
N ALA A 126 -6.00 15.12 16.59
CA ALA A 126 -6.67 16.11 15.76
C ALA A 126 -8.20 16.04 15.93
N PRO A 127 -8.89 17.17 16.18
CA PRO A 127 -10.35 17.20 16.16
C PRO A 127 -10.86 16.85 14.76
N LEU A 128 -12.03 16.21 14.68
CA LEU A 128 -12.75 16.08 13.42
C LEU A 128 -13.58 17.35 13.23
N GLU A 129 -13.39 18.02 12.10
CA GLU A 129 -14.05 19.30 11.80
C GLU A 129 -15.55 19.14 11.50
N THR A 130 -15.94 17.94 11.03
CA THR A 130 -17.32 17.59 10.72
C THR A 130 -17.66 16.21 11.27
N ALA A 131 -18.96 15.88 11.32
CA ALA A 131 -19.40 14.53 11.63
C ALA A 131 -18.93 13.58 10.53
N VAL A 132 -18.46 12.39 10.93
CA VAL A 132 -18.06 11.36 9.98
C VAL A 132 -19.31 10.89 9.21
N PRO A 133 -19.32 10.96 7.88
CA PRO A 133 -20.48 10.49 7.10
C PRO A 133 -20.69 8.99 7.33
N SER A 134 -21.95 8.58 7.46
CA SER A 134 -22.29 7.16 7.59
C SER A 134 -22.15 6.42 6.27
N GLU A 135 -22.29 7.12 5.16
CA GLU A 135 -22.23 6.58 3.79
C GLU A 135 -21.13 7.24 2.97
N GLY A 136 -20.71 6.59 1.92
CA GLY A 136 -19.65 7.08 1.04
C GLY A 136 -18.25 6.78 1.58
N LEU A 137 -17.24 7.45 1.02
CA LEU A 137 -15.86 7.38 1.43
C LEU A 137 -15.46 8.70 2.11
N PRO A 138 -15.23 8.72 3.42
CA PRO A 138 -14.82 9.95 4.11
C PRO A 138 -13.42 10.37 3.65
N THR A 139 -13.25 11.65 3.39
CA THR A 139 -11.97 12.20 2.93
C THR A 139 -11.26 12.99 4.04
N GLY A 140 -9.92 12.95 4.01
CA GLY A 140 -9.14 13.76 4.96
C GLY A 140 -9.33 15.26 4.77
N ARG A 141 -9.79 15.69 3.58
CA ARG A 141 -10.08 17.10 3.28
C ARG A 141 -11.28 17.61 4.06
N GLU A 142 -12.30 16.79 4.23
CA GLU A 142 -13.55 17.13 4.90
C GLU A 142 -13.45 16.99 6.41
N LEU A 143 -12.68 16.00 6.89
CA LEU A 143 -12.70 15.62 8.28
C LEU A 143 -11.52 16.15 9.10
N PHE A 144 -10.39 16.48 8.46
CA PHE A 144 -9.21 16.94 9.18
C PHE A 144 -8.80 18.37 8.80
N GLY A 145 -8.30 19.10 9.79
CA GLY A 145 -7.60 20.35 9.61
C GLY A 145 -6.29 20.22 8.81
N PRO A 146 -5.55 21.32 8.62
CA PRO A 146 -4.40 21.36 7.70
C PRO A 146 -3.27 20.38 8.05
N LEU A 147 -2.95 20.23 9.34
CA LEU A 147 -1.75 19.49 9.75
C LEU A 147 -1.77 17.99 9.39
N PRO A 148 -2.82 17.20 9.71
CA PRO A 148 -2.90 15.81 9.25
C PRO A 148 -2.87 15.69 7.73
N ARG A 149 -3.48 16.62 7.01
CA ARG A 149 -3.54 16.66 5.54
C ARG A 149 -2.17 16.90 4.91
N VAL A 150 -1.41 17.85 5.44
CA VAL A 150 -0.04 18.11 4.99
C VAL A 150 0.84 16.91 5.23
N LEU A 151 0.74 16.27 6.42
CA LEU A 151 1.49 15.05 6.72
C LEU A 151 1.18 13.92 5.74
N ALA A 152 -0.10 13.67 5.46
CA ALA A 152 -0.50 12.65 4.50
C ALA A 152 -0.01 12.96 3.07
N SER A 153 -0.11 14.22 2.63
CA SER A 153 0.36 14.63 1.31
C SER A 153 1.87 14.45 1.17
N VAL A 154 2.64 14.91 2.15
CA VAL A 154 4.12 14.76 2.15
C VAL A 154 4.51 13.28 2.19
N ALA A 155 3.87 12.48 3.04
CA ALA A 155 4.11 11.05 3.16
C ALA A 155 3.80 10.32 1.84
N SER A 156 2.61 10.56 1.26
CA SER A 156 2.18 9.88 0.04
C SER A 156 3.00 10.29 -1.18
N ILE A 157 3.21 11.58 -1.40
CA ILE A 157 3.99 12.07 -2.56
C ILE A 157 5.46 11.66 -2.41
N GLY A 158 6.06 11.89 -1.25
CA GLY A 158 7.46 11.53 -0.99
C GLY A 158 7.70 10.02 -1.07
N GLY A 159 6.82 9.23 -0.48
CA GLY A 159 6.91 7.77 -0.54
C GLY A 159 6.70 7.23 -1.95
N ALA A 160 5.70 7.72 -2.69
CA ALA A 160 5.46 7.33 -4.08
C ALA A 160 6.67 7.70 -4.98
N ALA A 161 7.25 8.88 -4.79
CA ALA A 161 8.45 9.30 -5.54
C ALA A 161 9.64 8.34 -5.32
N VAL A 162 9.85 7.90 -4.07
CA VAL A 162 10.91 6.92 -3.77
C VAL A 162 10.60 5.57 -4.41
N LEU A 163 9.36 5.08 -4.33
CA LEU A 163 8.97 3.77 -4.86
C LEU A 163 9.06 3.73 -6.38
N VAL A 164 8.45 4.70 -7.05
CA VAL A 164 8.45 4.79 -8.52
C VAL A 164 9.86 5.12 -9.03
N GLY A 165 10.54 6.08 -8.40
CA GLY A 165 11.92 6.44 -8.75
C GLY A 165 12.89 5.27 -8.59
N GLY A 166 12.77 4.50 -7.52
CA GLY A 166 13.57 3.28 -7.28
C GLY A 166 13.31 2.19 -8.32
N ALA A 167 12.05 1.98 -8.69
CA ALA A 167 11.68 1.03 -9.73
C ALA A 167 12.23 1.47 -11.11
N VAL A 168 12.03 2.73 -11.49
CA VAL A 168 12.56 3.29 -12.74
C VAL A 168 14.08 3.23 -12.78
N TRP A 169 14.76 3.60 -11.68
CA TRP A 169 16.22 3.47 -11.58
C TRP A 169 16.70 2.03 -11.85
N THR A 170 16.02 1.03 -11.26
CA THR A 170 16.36 -0.38 -11.44
C THR A 170 16.15 -0.80 -12.89
N VAL A 171 15.03 -0.42 -13.51
CA VAL A 171 14.73 -0.72 -14.92
C VAL A 171 15.77 -0.10 -15.84
N VAL A 172 16.12 1.19 -15.66
CA VAL A 172 17.13 1.89 -16.46
C VAL A 172 18.51 1.26 -16.29
N ARG A 173 18.91 0.96 -15.06
CA ARG A 173 20.20 0.34 -14.75
C ARG A 173 20.35 -1.03 -15.42
N LEU A 174 19.32 -1.87 -15.33
CA LEU A 174 19.31 -3.19 -15.98
C LEU A 174 19.17 -3.08 -17.50
N GLY A 175 18.40 -2.09 -17.99
CA GLY A 175 18.25 -1.83 -19.41
C GLY A 175 19.58 -1.47 -20.09
N ARG A 176 20.46 -0.74 -19.41
CA ARG A 176 21.79 -0.33 -19.92
C ARG A 176 22.77 -1.50 -20.11
N ARG A 177 22.50 -2.68 -19.54
CA ARG A 177 23.32 -3.87 -19.77
C ARG A 177 23.22 -4.45 -21.20
N GLY A 178 22.22 -4.03 -21.99
CA GLY A 178 22.09 -4.41 -23.39
C GLY A 178 22.06 -5.92 -23.63
N ARG A 179 22.99 -6.40 -24.50
CA ARG A 179 23.13 -7.84 -24.86
C ARG A 179 23.64 -8.72 -23.72
N ASP A 180 24.32 -8.16 -22.71
CA ASP A 180 24.83 -8.89 -21.56
C ASP A 180 23.73 -9.17 -20.49
N ARG A 181 22.48 -8.85 -20.82
CA ARG A 181 21.34 -9.04 -19.94
C ARG A 181 21.00 -10.53 -19.79
N THR A 182 20.96 -10.97 -18.54
CA THR A 182 20.51 -12.33 -18.21
C THR A 182 18.99 -12.45 -18.18
N ALA A 183 18.45 -13.67 -18.26
CA ALA A 183 17.03 -13.92 -18.04
C ALA A 183 16.56 -13.44 -16.64
N GLY A 184 17.44 -13.51 -15.64
CA GLY A 184 17.20 -12.97 -14.30
C GLY A 184 17.06 -11.45 -14.29
N ASP A 185 17.88 -10.72 -15.06
CA ASP A 185 17.79 -9.27 -15.19
C ASP A 185 16.47 -8.85 -15.85
N THR A 186 16.06 -9.54 -16.90
CA THR A 186 14.79 -9.30 -17.59
C THR A 186 13.60 -9.52 -16.67
N ARG A 187 13.61 -10.61 -15.90
CA ARG A 187 12.56 -10.90 -14.91
C ARG A 187 12.51 -9.83 -13.81
N LEU A 188 13.65 -9.39 -13.29
CA LEU A 188 13.72 -8.33 -12.28
C LEU A 188 13.22 -6.99 -12.83
N MET A 189 13.46 -6.71 -14.10
CA MET A 189 12.93 -5.53 -14.79
C MET A 189 11.40 -5.53 -14.82
N TRP A 190 10.78 -6.65 -15.24
CA TRP A 190 9.33 -6.80 -15.25
C TRP A 190 8.72 -6.75 -13.84
N ALA A 191 9.39 -7.35 -12.85
CA ALA A 191 8.99 -7.27 -11.45
C ALA A 191 8.93 -5.82 -10.95
N ASN A 192 9.97 -5.01 -11.20
CA ASN A 192 9.99 -3.61 -10.79
C ASN A 192 8.98 -2.77 -11.56
N LEU A 193 8.77 -3.05 -12.86
CA LEU A 193 7.75 -2.37 -13.65
C LEU A 193 6.35 -2.65 -13.09
N ALA A 194 6.04 -3.91 -12.76
CA ALA A 194 4.76 -4.28 -12.14
C ALA A 194 4.56 -3.58 -10.79
N ILE A 195 5.60 -3.53 -9.94
CA ILE A 195 5.54 -2.80 -8.67
C ILE A 195 5.26 -1.31 -8.90
N ALA A 196 5.96 -0.67 -9.84
CA ALA A 196 5.74 0.75 -10.17
C ALA A 196 4.31 1.00 -10.66
N VAL A 197 3.81 0.17 -11.58
CA VAL A 197 2.43 0.24 -12.09
C VAL A 197 1.41 0.07 -10.96
N GLY A 198 1.61 -0.92 -10.09
CA GLY A 198 0.72 -1.14 -8.95
C GLY A 198 0.69 0.05 -7.99
N VAL A 199 1.85 0.67 -7.69
CA VAL A 199 1.93 1.88 -6.85
C VAL A 199 1.22 3.06 -7.52
N VAL A 200 1.34 3.23 -8.83
CA VAL A 200 0.62 4.29 -9.58
C VAL A 200 -0.89 4.05 -9.52
N ILE A 201 -1.35 2.80 -9.70
CA ILE A 201 -2.78 2.44 -9.57
C ILE A 201 -3.30 2.81 -8.19
N LEU A 202 -2.57 2.46 -7.11
CA LEU A 202 -2.94 2.81 -5.74
C LEU A 202 -3.01 4.33 -5.52
N GLY A 203 -2.04 5.07 -6.04
CA GLY A 203 -2.00 6.53 -5.94
C GLY A 203 -3.14 7.21 -6.70
N LEU A 204 -3.43 6.75 -7.92
CA LEU A 204 -4.54 7.26 -8.73
C LEU A 204 -5.88 6.92 -8.08
N GLY A 205 -6.04 5.71 -7.52
CA GLY A 205 -7.25 5.33 -6.78
C GLY A 205 -7.56 6.31 -5.64
N GLY A 206 -6.54 6.64 -4.83
CA GLY A 206 -6.68 7.58 -3.72
C GLY A 206 -6.89 9.04 -4.12
N ALA A 207 -6.48 9.43 -5.34
CA ALA A 207 -6.60 10.81 -5.81
C ALA A 207 -7.87 11.07 -6.64
N ALA A 208 -8.37 10.04 -7.34
CA ALA A 208 -9.41 10.20 -8.36
C ALA A 208 -10.81 9.77 -7.90
N PHE A 209 -10.91 8.90 -6.89
CA PHE A 209 -12.20 8.31 -6.51
C PHE A 209 -12.61 8.68 -5.08
N GLU A 210 -13.76 9.28 -4.97
CA GLU A 210 -14.46 9.57 -3.70
C GLU A 210 -15.54 8.51 -3.40
N GLU A 211 -15.89 7.67 -4.40
CA GLU A 211 -16.84 6.58 -4.23
C GLU A 211 -16.17 5.30 -3.72
N PRO A 212 -16.81 4.55 -2.80
CA PRO A 212 -16.22 3.35 -2.19
C PRO A 212 -15.87 2.25 -3.19
N THR A 213 -16.71 2.01 -4.22
CA THR A 213 -16.54 0.89 -5.16
C THR A 213 -15.28 1.05 -6.03
N PRO A 214 -15.10 2.15 -6.80
CA PRO A 214 -13.90 2.32 -7.62
C PRO A 214 -12.63 2.46 -6.76
N PHE A 215 -12.74 3.09 -5.58
CA PHE A 215 -11.62 3.16 -4.65
C PHE A 215 -11.18 1.77 -4.15
N ALA A 216 -12.12 0.94 -3.70
CA ALA A 216 -11.81 -0.41 -3.23
C ALA A 216 -11.30 -1.31 -4.37
N ALA A 217 -11.86 -1.20 -5.57
CA ALA A 217 -11.43 -1.93 -6.74
C ALA A 217 -10.00 -1.58 -7.15
N THR A 218 -9.66 -0.29 -7.22
CA THR A 218 -8.29 0.16 -7.54
C THR A 218 -7.31 -0.19 -6.43
N THR A 219 -7.72 -0.16 -5.16
CA THR A 219 -6.91 -0.62 -4.04
C THR A 219 -6.60 -2.11 -4.14
N CYS A 220 -7.60 -2.94 -4.42
CA CYS A 220 -7.42 -4.38 -4.60
C CYS A 220 -6.55 -4.69 -5.83
N LEU A 221 -6.80 -4.05 -6.96
CA LEU A 221 -6.01 -4.22 -8.18
C LEU A 221 -4.56 -3.80 -7.97
N GLY A 222 -4.34 -2.63 -7.40
CA GLY A 222 -3.00 -2.08 -7.19
C GLY A 222 -2.15 -2.96 -6.30
N ILE A 223 -2.67 -3.40 -5.14
CA ILE A 223 -1.91 -4.30 -4.24
C ILE A 223 -1.67 -5.67 -4.87
N THR A 224 -2.62 -6.18 -5.66
CA THR A 224 -2.46 -7.45 -6.38
C THR A 224 -1.34 -7.37 -7.42
N VAL A 225 -1.27 -6.27 -8.18
CA VAL A 225 -0.20 -6.02 -9.16
C VAL A 225 1.16 -5.87 -8.47
N VAL A 226 1.24 -5.15 -7.35
CA VAL A 226 2.46 -5.05 -6.53
C VAL A 226 2.89 -6.43 -6.06
N PHE A 227 1.96 -7.25 -5.54
CA PHE A 227 2.25 -8.60 -5.08
C PHE A 227 2.72 -9.51 -6.22
N ALA A 228 2.06 -9.47 -7.38
CA ALA A 228 2.50 -10.21 -8.56
C ALA A 228 3.93 -9.83 -8.98
N GLY A 229 4.26 -8.53 -9.01
CA GLY A 229 5.61 -8.04 -9.24
C GLY A 229 6.61 -8.60 -8.23
N PHE A 230 6.25 -8.62 -6.95
CA PHE A 230 7.08 -9.18 -5.90
C PHE A 230 7.30 -10.69 -6.06
N LEU A 231 6.29 -11.46 -6.43
CA LEU A 231 6.43 -12.90 -6.70
C LEU A 231 7.42 -13.17 -7.84
N LEU A 232 7.44 -12.31 -8.86
CA LEU A 232 8.43 -12.38 -9.95
C LEU A 232 9.87 -12.19 -9.45
N THR A 233 10.12 -11.57 -8.32
CA THR A 233 11.47 -11.47 -7.74
C THR A 233 11.94 -12.77 -7.09
N ASN A 234 11.04 -13.75 -6.83
CA ASN A 234 11.37 -14.97 -6.11
C ASN A 234 11.87 -16.08 -7.06
N PRO A 235 13.15 -16.51 -7.00
CA PRO A 235 13.70 -17.53 -7.87
C PRO A 235 13.08 -18.92 -7.68
N ARG A 236 12.49 -19.22 -6.52
CA ARG A 236 11.89 -20.53 -6.22
C ARG A 236 10.58 -20.77 -6.96
N ILE A 237 9.81 -19.73 -7.25
CA ILE A 237 8.55 -19.85 -8.00
C ILE A 237 8.83 -20.03 -9.50
N ALA A 238 9.95 -19.49 -10.00
CA ALA A 238 10.36 -19.62 -11.40
C ALA A 238 10.97 -21.00 -11.73
N ALA A 239 11.35 -21.78 -10.73
CA ALA A 239 11.94 -23.11 -10.86
C ALA A 239 10.93 -24.26 -10.64
N ALA A 240 9.62 -24.00 -10.73
CA ALA A 240 8.64 -25.08 -10.76
C ALA A 240 8.95 -25.99 -11.97
N PRO A 241 9.23 -27.29 -11.79
CA PRO A 241 9.56 -28.16 -12.90
C PRO A 241 8.37 -28.19 -13.85
N SER A 242 8.62 -27.91 -15.14
CA SER A 242 7.74 -28.32 -16.20
C SER A 242 7.52 -29.82 -16.02
N ARG A 243 6.33 -30.22 -15.58
CA ARG A 243 5.91 -31.63 -15.65
C ARG A 243 5.96 -31.98 -17.13
N SER A 244 7.05 -32.60 -17.55
CA SER A 244 7.08 -33.30 -18.81
C SER A 244 6.04 -34.41 -18.76
N PRO A 245 5.24 -34.60 -19.83
CA PRO A 245 4.23 -35.63 -19.92
C PRO A 245 4.83 -37.02 -19.91
#